data_397182d4f8af1813eb013c654b6b5a7f
#
_entry.id   397182d4f8af1813eb013c654b6b5a7f
#
_cell.length_a   1.000
_cell.length_b   1.000
_cell.length_c   1.000
_cell.angle_alpha   90.00
_cell.angle_beta   90.00
_cell.angle_gamma   90.00
#
_symmetry.space_group_name_H-M   'P 1'
#
loop_
_entity.id
_entity.type
_entity.pdbx_description
1 polymer ?
#
loop_
_entity_poly.entity_id
_entity_poly.type
_entity_poly.pdbx_seq_one_letter_code
_entity_poly.pdbx_strand_id
1 'polypeptide(L)'
;TYYGVNDLDTILDEALKNGYSISNTQIEYENTIFAFDIETSSFTEKPTKEDHNEKRSIMYVWQLAINGRVIIGRTWNEFLYLMNRIHDRCDLTDKHRIIIWVHNFSFEFQFIRKFFEWKKVFAIDNRKPIYGITINGFEFRCSYILTNYSLAKLSDQLHKYHVSKMVGDLDYSLVRTPLTPLTDKELQYCINDVLVVSAYIKECCEQEGNITRIPLTATGYCRRYVRHNCLYKGGKKHKEEQFNKYHTLMLSMQIQDVEEYKQLKRAFMGGFTHAAANYSSYTLENVDSIDFTSSYPYVMLSEKYPMERFNDYEDCSLDDILDMSEQYAFMYKLILVDVELKDPHNPMPALQYSKCTSCVNPIVDNGRILKAD
;
A
#
# COMPACT_ATOMS: atom_id res chain seq x y z
N THR A 1 11.28 24.04 -16.27
CA THR A 1 10.34 24.43 -17.35
C THR A 1 9.10 23.57 -17.23
N TYR A 2 7.94 24.18 -17.34
CA TYR A 2 6.65 23.49 -17.38
C TYR A 2 5.86 23.95 -18.59
N TYR A 3 4.82 23.20 -18.92
CA TYR A 3 3.98 23.38 -20.09
C TYR A 3 2.53 23.68 -19.68
N GLY A 4 1.78 24.31 -20.54
CA GLY A 4 0.34 24.46 -20.38
C GLY A 4 -0.43 23.33 -21.06
N VAL A 5 -1.75 23.29 -20.84
CA VAL A 5 -2.64 22.26 -21.43
C VAL A 5 -2.59 22.28 -22.98
N ASN A 6 -2.34 23.45 -23.58
CA ASN A 6 -2.27 23.62 -25.04
C ASN A 6 -1.04 22.96 -25.68
N ASP A 7 -0.01 22.63 -24.89
CA ASP A 7 1.23 22.01 -25.40
C ASP A 7 1.10 20.46 -25.47
N LEU A 8 -0.02 19.90 -25.04
CA LEU A 8 -0.24 18.45 -24.91
C LEU A 8 0.04 17.70 -26.21
N ASP A 9 -0.51 18.15 -27.33
CA ASP A 9 -0.40 17.42 -28.61
C ASP A 9 1.08 17.28 -29.04
N THR A 10 1.87 18.34 -28.89
CA THR A 10 3.32 18.30 -29.18
C THR A 10 4.05 17.33 -28.25
N ILE A 11 3.67 17.28 -26.98
CA ILE A 11 4.26 16.38 -26.00
C ILE A 11 3.91 14.91 -26.32
N LEU A 12 2.65 14.65 -26.68
CA LEU A 12 2.20 13.30 -27.04
C LEU A 12 2.82 12.82 -28.36
N ASP A 13 2.97 13.67 -29.37
CA ASP A 13 3.62 13.30 -30.64
C ASP A 13 5.03 12.76 -30.47
N GLU A 14 5.75 13.22 -29.46
CA GLU A 14 7.05 12.67 -29.12
C GLU A 14 6.95 11.44 -28.21
N ALA A 15 6.05 11.48 -27.23
CA ALA A 15 5.93 10.43 -26.22
C ALA A 15 5.43 9.10 -26.83
N LEU A 16 4.48 9.16 -27.75
CA LEU A 16 3.88 7.98 -28.39
C LEU A 16 4.83 7.27 -29.36
N LYS A 17 5.94 7.88 -29.74
CA LYS A 17 6.99 7.20 -30.53
C LYS A 17 7.61 6.01 -29.80
N ASN A 18 7.44 5.88 -28.48
CA ASN A 18 7.90 4.75 -27.70
C ASN A 18 7.06 3.48 -27.94
N GLY A 19 5.94 3.59 -28.66
CA GLY A 19 5.05 2.47 -28.92
C GLY A 19 4.44 1.88 -27.66
N TYR A 20 3.95 0.65 -27.74
CA TYR A 20 3.28 -0.04 -26.65
C TYR A 20 3.90 -1.41 -26.37
N SER A 21 3.59 -1.94 -25.18
CA SER A 21 3.95 -3.29 -24.75
C SER A 21 2.72 -4.09 -24.39
N ILE A 22 2.73 -5.39 -24.71
CA ILE A 22 1.61 -6.29 -24.43
C ILE A 22 1.91 -7.04 -23.12
N SER A 23 0.96 -7.01 -22.20
CA SER A 23 1.03 -7.77 -20.95
C SER A 23 0.70 -9.26 -21.17
N ASN A 24 0.99 -10.09 -20.16
CA ASN A 24 0.63 -11.53 -20.18
C ASN A 24 -0.89 -11.76 -20.28
N THR A 25 -1.71 -10.76 -19.95
CA THR A 25 -3.18 -10.82 -20.04
C THR A 25 -3.71 -10.23 -21.35
N GLN A 26 -2.85 -10.02 -22.34
CA GLN A 26 -3.18 -9.47 -23.65
C GLN A 26 -3.79 -8.06 -23.59
N ILE A 27 -3.34 -7.27 -22.61
CA ILE A 27 -3.63 -5.85 -22.51
C ILE A 27 -2.43 -5.10 -23.08
N GLU A 28 -2.68 -4.18 -23.98
CA GLU A 28 -1.69 -3.26 -24.53
C GLU A 28 -1.52 -2.06 -23.60
N TYR A 29 -0.27 -1.67 -23.36
CA TYR A 29 0.05 -0.50 -22.55
C TYR A 29 1.02 0.39 -23.30
N GLU A 30 0.70 1.68 -23.42
CA GLU A 30 1.66 2.66 -23.92
C GLU A 30 2.94 2.65 -23.08
N ASN A 31 4.10 2.65 -23.75
CA ASN A 31 5.41 2.70 -23.08
C ASN A 31 5.75 4.10 -22.57
N THR A 32 4.84 5.03 -22.72
CA THR A 32 4.92 6.40 -22.21
C THR A 32 4.69 6.42 -20.71
N ILE A 33 5.53 7.12 -19.98
CA ILE A 33 5.47 7.25 -18.53
C ILE A 33 4.63 8.46 -18.16
N PHE A 34 3.54 8.22 -17.45
CA PHE A 34 2.70 9.26 -16.87
C PHE A 34 2.86 9.27 -15.36
N ALA A 35 3.07 10.44 -14.77
CA ALA A 35 3.04 10.63 -13.32
C ALA A 35 2.16 11.83 -12.98
N PHE A 36 1.29 11.68 -11.98
CA PHE A 36 0.28 12.67 -11.61
C PHE A 36 0.33 12.94 -10.12
N ASP A 37 0.10 14.20 -9.77
CA ASP A 37 0.03 14.66 -8.39
C ASP A 37 -0.84 15.92 -8.29
N ILE A 38 -1.32 16.27 -7.07
CA ILE A 38 -2.11 17.47 -6.80
C ILE A 38 -1.63 18.14 -5.52
N GLU A 39 -1.78 19.47 -5.47
CA GLU A 39 -1.66 20.22 -4.24
C GLU A 39 -3.01 20.73 -3.76
N THR A 40 -3.22 20.66 -2.46
CA THR A 40 -4.50 20.99 -1.85
C THR A 40 -4.35 21.95 -0.69
N SER A 41 -5.34 22.80 -0.50
CA SER A 41 -5.50 23.60 0.71
C SER A 41 -6.67 23.08 1.54
N SER A 42 -6.48 23.04 2.86
CA SER A 42 -7.53 22.67 3.80
C SER A 42 -7.99 23.91 4.55
N PHE A 43 -9.29 24.04 4.71
CA PHE A 43 -9.91 25.11 5.50
C PHE A 43 -11.09 24.57 6.32
N THR A 44 -11.39 25.26 7.40
CA THR A 44 -12.56 24.96 8.24
C THR A 44 -13.62 25.99 7.90
N GLU A 45 -14.78 25.56 7.44
CA GLU A 45 -15.95 26.44 7.33
C GLU A 45 -16.42 26.84 8.72
N LYS A 46 -16.85 28.10 8.88
CA LYS A 46 -17.46 28.54 10.14
C LYS A 46 -18.68 27.67 10.41
N PRO A 47 -18.80 27.08 11.61
CA PRO A 47 -19.92 26.18 11.91
C PRO A 47 -21.24 26.91 11.75
N THR A 48 -22.12 26.39 10.92
CA THR A 48 -23.55 26.66 11.01
C THR A 48 -24.08 25.89 12.22
N LYS A 49 -25.26 26.27 12.77
CA LYS A 49 -25.81 25.70 14.00
C LYS A 49 -25.98 24.15 13.98
N GLU A 50 -25.79 23.51 12.85
CA GLU A 50 -26.00 22.08 12.61
C GLU A 50 -24.71 21.33 12.20
N ASP A 51 -23.59 22.02 11.91
CA ASP A 51 -22.39 21.41 11.39
C ASP A 51 -21.24 21.50 12.40
N HIS A 52 -20.74 20.35 12.80
CA HIS A 52 -19.46 20.21 13.50
C HIS A 52 -18.32 20.59 12.55
N ASN A 53 -17.31 21.32 13.03
CA ASN A 53 -16.09 21.77 12.33
C ASN A 53 -15.56 20.80 11.25
N GLU A 54 -16.20 20.72 10.10
CA GLU A 54 -15.75 19.88 9.01
C GLU A 54 -14.59 20.56 8.28
N LYS A 55 -13.45 19.89 8.32
CA LYS A 55 -12.28 20.30 7.55
C LYS A 55 -12.51 19.93 6.09
N ARG A 56 -12.60 20.93 5.22
CA ARG A 56 -12.73 20.74 3.76
C ARG A 56 -11.38 20.96 3.09
N SER A 57 -11.16 20.28 1.99
CA SER A 57 -9.95 20.41 1.17
C SER A 57 -10.32 20.68 -0.29
N ILE A 58 -9.62 21.62 -0.90
CA ILE A 58 -9.74 21.92 -2.32
C ILE A 58 -8.38 21.74 -3.02
N MET A 59 -8.41 21.22 -4.22
CA MET A 59 -7.25 21.20 -5.10
C MET A 59 -7.08 22.60 -5.69
N TYR A 60 -5.84 23.14 -5.67
CA TYR A 60 -5.53 24.44 -6.23
C TYR A 60 -4.52 24.39 -7.38
N VAL A 61 -3.82 23.27 -7.54
CA VAL A 61 -2.95 22.99 -8.68
C VAL A 61 -2.84 21.47 -8.86
N TRP A 62 -2.80 21.03 -10.10
CA TRP A 62 -2.46 19.68 -10.47
C TRP A 62 -1.30 19.66 -11.47
N GLN A 63 -0.52 18.61 -11.45
CA GLN A 63 0.59 18.41 -12.36
C GLN A 63 0.56 17.01 -12.95
N LEU A 64 0.83 16.92 -14.26
CA LEU A 64 0.96 15.68 -15.00
C LEU A 64 2.28 15.67 -15.75
N ALA A 65 3.17 14.75 -15.40
CA ALA A 65 4.38 14.50 -16.18
C ALA A 65 4.11 13.45 -17.26
N ILE A 66 4.56 13.71 -18.48
CA ILE A 66 4.54 12.82 -19.64
C ILE A 66 5.97 12.68 -20.13
N ASN A 67 6.60 11.53 -19.89
CA ASN A 67 8.02 11.29 -20.16
C ASN A 67 8.95 12.40 -19.63
N GLY A 68 8.65 12.92 -18.43
CA GLY A 68 9.42 13.98 -17.79
C GLY A 68 9.10 15.41 -18.25
N ARG A 69 8.15 15.63 -19.14
CA ARG A 69 7.59 16.95 -19.46
C ARG A 69 6.37 17.20 -18.62
N VAL A 70 6.38 18.24 -17.82
CA VAL A 70 5.33 18.50 -16.82
C VAL A 70 4.35 19.53 -17.34
N ILE A 71 3.08 19.16 -17.41
CA ILE A 71 1.94 20.04 -17.65
C ILE A 71 1.35 20.41 -16.31
N ILE A 72 1.07 21.68 -16.09
CA ILE A 72 0.45 22.21 -14.88
C ILE A 72 -0.89 22.87 -15.24
N GLY A 73 -1.91 22.59 -14.42
CA GLY A 73 -3.19 23.27 -14.50
C GLY A 73 -3.75 23.59 -13.12
N ARG A 74 -4.79 24.40 -13.11
CA ARG A 74 -5.35 24.98 -11.90
C ARG A 74 -6.78 24.50 -11.61
N THR A 75 -7.47 23.96 -12.59
CA THR A 75 -8.88 23.57 -12.49
C THR A 75 -9.11 22.13 -12.90
N TRP A 76 -10.16 21.53 -12.35
CA TRP A 76 -10.58 20.20 -12.76
C TRP A 76 -11.10 20.16 -14.21
N ASN A 77 -11.62 21.25 -14.72
CA ASN A 77 -12.06 21.33 -16.13
C ASN A 77 -10.87 21.21 -17.08
N GLU A 78 -9.76 21.89 -16.80
CA GLU A 78 -8.51 21.73 -17.56
C GLU A 78 -7.98 20.29 -17.48
N PHE A 79 -8.01 19.69 -16.29
CA PHE A 79 -7.59 18.30 -16.10
C PHE A 79 -8.44 17.34 -16.93
N LEU A 80 -9.76 17.46 -16.86
CA LEU A 80 -10.68 16.59 -17.61
C LEU A 80 -10.56 16.78 -19.12
N TYR A 81 -10.39 18.02 -19.58
CA TYR A 81 -10.10 18.30 -20.98
C TYR A 81 -8.82 17.61 -21.43
N LEU A 82 -7.74 17.71 -20.63
CA LEU A 82 -6.47 17.05 -20.89
C LEU A 82 -6.63 15.52 -20.94
N MET A 83 -7.34 14.92 -19.98
CA MET A 83 -7.56 13.47 -19.95
C MET A 83 -8.36 12.99 -21.17
N ASN A 84 -9.39 13.71 -21.58
CA ASN A 84 -10.16 13.36 -22.78
C ASN A 84 -9.28 13.46 -24.05
N ARG A 85 -8.43 14.48 -24.15
CA ARG A 85 -7.49 14.62 -25.27
C ARG A 85 -6.48 13.46 -25.30
N ILE A 86 -5.95 13.04 -24.13
CA ILE A 86 -5.05 11.88 -24.03
C ILE A 86 -5.79 10.60 -24.47
N HIS A 87 -7.01 10.41 -24.01
CA HIS A 87 -7.85 9.28 -24.40
C HIS A 87 -7.98 9.20 -25.93
N ASP A 88 -8.37 10.29 -26.57
CA ASP A 88 -8.60 10.33 -28.01
C ASP A 88 -7.30 10.15 -28.82
N ARG A 89 -6.20 10.78 -28.36
CA ARG A 89 -4.91 10.71 -29.06
C ARG A 89 -4.21 9.36 -28.95
N CYS A 90 -4.46 8.62 -27.87
CA CYS A 90 -3.91 7.29 -27.62
C CYS A 90 -4.89 6.17 -28.03
N ASP A 91 -6.06 6.48 -28.56
CA ASP A 91 -7.11 5.49 -28.88
C ASP A 91 -7.36 4.52 -27.71
N LEU A 92 -7.47 5.07 -26.48
CA LEU A 92 -7.56 4.26 -25.28
C LEU A 92 -8.86 3.47 -25.23
N THR A 93 -8.74 2.23 -24.78
CA THR A 93 -9.86 1.30 -24.61
C THR A 93 -9.64 0.45 -23.36
N ASP A 94 -10.58 -0.43 -23.06
CA ASP A 94 -10.41 -1.43 -22.02
C ASP A 94 -9.19 -2.36 -22.24
N LYS A 95 -8.75 -2.53 -23.48
CA LYS A 95 -7.61 -3.38 -23.86
C LYS A 95 -6.36 -2.60 -24.26
N HIS A 96 -6.48 -1.32 -24.52
CA HIS A 96 -5.36 -0.42 -24.81
C HIS A 96 -5.33 0.68 -23.76
N ARG A 97 -4.30 0.70 -22.92
CA ARG A 97 -4.26 1.50 -21.69
C ARG A 97 -2.99 2.32 -21.55
N ILE A 98 -3.10 3.35 -20.73
CA ILE A 98 -1.96 4.03 -20.15
C ILE A 98 -1.91 3.79 -18.64
N ILE A 99 -0.69 3.75 -18.08
CA ILE A 99 -0.47 3.68 -16.64
C ILE A 99 -0.09 5.08 -16.15
N ILE A 100 -0.87 5.59 -15.21
CA ILE A 100 -0.60 6.86 -14.52
C ILE A 100 -0.11 6.53 -13.10
N TRP A 101 1.13 6.89 -12.82
CA TRP A 101 1.72 6.68 -11.51
C TRP A 101 1.44 7.85 -10.58
N VAL A 102 0.99 7.54 -9.38
CA VAL A 102 0.63 8.52 -8.34
C VAL A 102 1.35 8.13 -7.05
N HIS A 103 2.00 9.09 -6.41
CA HIS A 103 2.65 8.80 -5.14
C HIS A 103 1.67 8.98 -3.98
N ASN A 104 1.28 7.85 -3.32
CA ASN A 104 0.19 7.79 -2.33
C ASN A 104 -1.22 7.97 -2.95
N PHE A 105 -1.51 7.22 -4.00
CA PHE A 105 -2.77 7.26 -4.77
C PHE A 105 -4.05 7.35 -3.91
N SER A 106 -4.03 6.85 -2.69
CA SER A 106 -5.17 6.93 -1.78
C SER A 106 -5.61 8.36 -1.47
N PHE A 107 -4.69 9.34 -1.56
CA PHE A 107 -5.01 10.75 -1.35
C PHE A 107 -5.66 11.34 -2.61
N GLU A 108 -5.00 11.27 -3.76
CA GLU A 108 -5.49 11.81 -5.03
C GLU A 108 -6.81 11.17 -5.46
N PHE A 109 -6.97 9.87 -5.16
CA PHE A 109 -8.20 9.14 -5.46
C PHE A 109 -9.44 9.81 -4.87
N GLN A 110 -9.36 10.38 -3.66
CA GLN A 110 -10.51 11.03 -3.03
C GLN A 110 -11.01 12.24 -3.84
N PHE A 111 -10.11 12.91 -4.56
CA PHE A 111 -10.43 14.06 -5.39
C PHE A 111 -10.88 13.67 -6.79
N ILE A 112 -10.28 12.66 -7.40
CA ILE A 112 -10.57 12.28 -8.79
C ILE A 112 -11.68 11.22 -8.94
N ARG A 113 -12.02 10.48 -7.88
CA ARG A 113 -12.94 9.33 -7.96
C ARG A 113 -14.29 9.63 -8.61
N LYS A 114 -14.79 10.85 -8.47
CA LYS A 114 -16.09 11.27 -9.01
C LYS A 114 -16.06 11.63 -10.50
N PHE A 115 -14.87 11.79 -11.08
CA PHE A 115 -14.70 12.22 -12.46
C PHE A 115 -14.57 11.08 -13.46
N PHE A 116 -14.31 9.87 -12.96
CA PHE A 116 -14.11 8.69 -13.79
C PHE A 116 -15.13 7.62 -13.45
N GLU A 117 -15.54 6.87 -14.47
CA GLU A 117 -16.22 5.60 -14.28
C GLU A 117 -15.19 4.49 -14.10
N TRP A 118 -15.21 3.88 -12.90
CA TRP A 118 -14.21 2.90 -12.50
C TRP A 118 -14.67 1.48 -12.83
N LYS A 119 -13.93 0.79 -13.68
CA LYS A 119 -14.11 -0.64 -13.95
C LYS A 119 -13.66 -1.48 -12.75
N LYS A 120 -12.57 -1.10 -12.12
CA LYS A 120 -11.99 -1.80 -10.98
C LYS A 120 -11.21 -0.85 -10.08
N VAL A 121 -11.44 -0.98 -8.79
CA VAL A 121 -10.61 -0.33 -7.77
C VAL A 121 -10.18 -1.40 -6.79
N PHE A 122 -8.89 -1.48 -6.50
CA PHE A 122 -8.35 -2.38 -5.50
C PHE A 122 -7.77 -1.58 -4.33
N ALA A 123 -8.27 -1.87 -3.15
CA ALA A 123 -7.87 -1.24 -1.90
C ALA A 123 -7.46 -2.31 -0.88
N ILE A 124 -6.38 -2.05 -0.16
CA ILE A 124 -5.93 -2.92 0.95
C ILE A 124 -6.84 -2.70 2.17
N ASP A 125 -7.28 -1.47 2.36
CA ASP A 125 -8.13 -1.04 3.46
C ASP A 125 -9.15 -0.02 2.93
N ASN A 126 -10.25 0.18 3.67
CA ASN A 126 -11.24 1.19 3.33
C ASN A 126 -10.58 2.55 3.09
N ARG A 127 -10.92 3.18 1.97
CA ARG A 127 -10.39 4.48 1.54
C ARG A 127 -8.88 4.51 1.18
N LYS A 128 -8.21 3.34 1.07
CA LYS A 128 -6.80 3.26 0.70
C LYS A 128 -6.60 2.45 -0.59
N PRO A 129 -7.09 2.90 -1.73
CA PRO A 129 -6.85 2.24 -3.01
C PRO A 129 -5.35 2.32 -3.37
N ILE A 130 -4.85 1.22 -3.92
CA ILE A 130 -3.48 1.11 -4.41
C ILE A 130 -3.40 1.09 -5.93
N TYR A 131 -4.48 0.72 -6.59
CA TYR A 131 -4.65 0.92 -8.01
C TYR A 131 -6.12 0.99 -8.41
N GLY A 132 -6.39 1.62 -9.55
CA GLY A 132 -7.72 1.69 -10.15
C GLY A 132 -7.65 1.70 -11.66
N ILE A 133 -8.64 1.07 -12.30
CA ILE A 133 -8.79 1.03 -13.75
C ILE A 133 -10.13 1.67 -14.10
N THR A 134 -10.11 2.63 -15.00
CA THR A 134 -11.31 3.25 -15.55
C THR A 134 -11.82 2.47 -16.78
N ILE A 135 -13.06 2.68 -17.16
CA ILE A 135 -13.61 2.10 -18.41
C ILE A 135 -12.91 2.66 -19.65
N ASN A 136 -12.35 3.86 -19.55
CA ASN A 136 -11.72 4.60 -20.66
C ASN A 136 -10.21 4.30 -20.81
N GLY A 137 -9.70 3.21 -20.24
CA GLY A 137 -8.32 2.78 -20.42
C GLY A 137 -7.26 3.50 -19.59
N PHE A 138 -7.63 4.33 -18.61
CA PHE A 138 -6.69 4.87 -17.63
C PHE A 138 -6.49 3.88 -16.49
N GLU A 139 -5.24 3.53 -16.19
CA GLU A 139 -4.88 2.69 -15.07
C GLU A 139 -3.98 3.46 -14.10
N PHE A 140 -4.51 3.80 -12.93
CA PHE A 140 -3.76 4.49 -11.88
C PHE A 140 -3.07 3.49 -10.96
N ARG A 141 -1.78 3.69 -10.70
CA ARG A 141 -0.96 2.84 -9.81
C ARG A 141 -0.25 3.65 -8.75
N CYS A 142 -0.18 3.12 -7.54
CA CYS A 142 0.47 3.78 -6.42
C CYS A 142 1.98 3.48 -6.41
N SER A 143 2.82 4.50 -6.62
CA SER A 143 4.27 4.35 -6.54
C SER A 143 4.77 4.20 -5.10
N TYR A 144 4.06 4.72 -4.10
CA TYR A 144 4.38 4.50 -2.69
C TYR A 144 4.31 3.00 -2.31
N ILE A 145 3.27 2.30 -2.73
CA ILE A 145 3.12 0.85 -2.47
C ILE A 145 4.15 0.01 -3.26
N LEU A 146 4.57 0.51 -4.42
CA LEU A 146 5.64 -0.11 -5.20
C LEU A 146 6.99 -0.04 -4.49
N THR A 147 7.26 1.04 -3.75
CA THR A 147 8.59 1.32 -3.20
C THR A 147 8.66 1.21 -1.68
N ASN A 148 7.58 1.50 -0.98
CA ASN A 148 7.50 1.76 0.47
C ASN A 148 8.40 2.92 0.95
N TYR A 149 8.76 3.84 0.05
CA TYR A 149 9.55 5.02 0.36
C TYR A 149 8.71 6.28 0.32
N SER A 150 9.01 7.24 1.19
CA SER A 150 8.54 8.61 1.01
C SER A 150 9.13 9.20 -0.28
N LEU A 151 8.51 10.24 -0.82
CA LEU A 151 8.99 10.86 -2.08
C LEU A 151 10.43 11.39 -1.94
N ALA A 152 10.79 11.95 -0.77
CA ALA A 152 12.17 12.37 -0.47
C ALA A 152 13.13 11.19 -0.53
N LYS A 153 12.81 10.09 0.17
CA LYS A 153 13.65 8.89 0.13
C LYS A 153 13.70 8.25 -1.26
N LEU A 154 12.61 8.38 -2.04
CA LEU A 154 12.57 7.89 -3.41
C LEU A 154 13.53 8.69 -4.30
N SER A 155 13.64 10.02 -4.11
CA SER A 155 14.61 10.85 -4.85
C SER A 155 16.06 10.45 -4.57
N ASP A 156 16.37 10.03 -3.33
CA ASP A 156 17.70 9.54 -2.95
C ASP A 156 18.05 8.16 -3.58
N GLN A 157 17.05 7.42 -4.03
CA GLN A 157 17.21 6.12 -4.68
C GLN A 157 17.38 6.20 -6.21
N LEU A 158 17.35 7.39 -6.78
CA LEU A 158 17.56 7.57 -8.22
C LEU A 158 19.04 7.42 -8.57
N HIS A 159 19.35 6.52 -9.49
CA HIS A 159 20.71 6.22 -9.89
C HIS A 159 21.15 6.88 -11.20
N LYS A 160 20.20 7.08 -12.10
CA LYS A 160 20.50 7.58 -13.46
C LYS A 160 19.84 8.93 -13.74
N TYR A 161 18.59 9.09 -13.34
CA TYR A 161 17.79 10.28 -13.62
C TYR A 161 17.61 11.10 -12.35
N HIS A 162 18.67 11.75 -11.88
CA HIS A 162 18.68 12.48 -10.62
C HIS A 162 17.71 13.67 -10.63
N VAL A 163 16.73 13.61 -9.76
CA VAL A 163 15.77 14.67 -9.45
C VAL A 163 15.68 14.79 -7.94
N SER A 164 15.94 15.95 -7.40
CA SER A 164 15.87 16.19 -5.95
C SER A 164 14.46 16.60 -5.53
N LYS A 165 13.93 15.98 -4.51
CA LYS A 165 12.73 16.45 -3.81
C LYS A 165 13.04 17.78 -3.13
N MET A 166 12.25 18.81 -3.36
CA MET A 166 12.29 20.04 -2.59
C MET A 166 11.55 19.86 -1.27
N VAL A 167 12.09 20.37 -0.17
CA VAL A 167 11.53 20.21 1.18
C VAL A 167 11.33 21.56 1.83
N GLY A 168 10.16 21.75 2.46
CA GLY A 168 9.86 22.97 3.23
C GLY A 168 9.52 24.20 2.39
N ASP A 169 9.21 24.04 1.12
CA ASP A 169 9.01 25.15 0.17
C ASP A 169 7.55 25.57 0.00
N LEU A 170 6.61 24.79 0.53
CA LEU A 170 5.19 25.12 0.59
C LEU A 170 4.75 25.43 2.02
N ASP A 171 4.22 26.61 2.24
CA ASP A 171 3.57 26.95 3.49
C ASP A 171 2.12 26.40 3.47
N TYR A 172 1.90 25.28 4.12
CA TYR A 172 0.58 24.61 4.20
C TYR A 172 -0.42 25.36 5.11
N SER A 173 0.01 26.38 5.84
CA SER A 173 -0.90 27.23 6.64
C SER A 173 -1.70 28.21 5.78
N LEU A 174 -1.20 28.51 4.58
CA LEU A 174 -1.84 29.41 3.64
C LEU A 174 -2.96 28.70 2.89
N VAL A 175 -4.15 29.28 2.91
CA VAL A 175 -5.26 28.79 2.09
C VAL A 175 -5.10 29.30 0.66
N ARG A 176 -4.87 28.38 -0.28
CA ARG A 176 -4.74 28.67 -1.71
C ARG A 176 -5.97 28.18 -2.44
N THR A 177 -6.32 28.90 -3.49
CA THR A 177 -7.40 28.55 -4.42
C THR A 177 -6.83 28.43 -5.84
N PRO A 178 -7.56 27.91 -6.82
CA PRO A 178 -7.13 27.91 -8.22
C PRO A 178 -6.76 29.28 -8.77
N LEU A 179 -7.25 30.36 -8.16
CA LEU A 179 -6.95 31.74 -8.56
C LEU A 179 -5.76 32.35 -7.83
N THR A 180 -5.24 31.70 -6.78
CA THR A 180 -4.08 32.20 -6.04
C THR A 180 -2.83 32.09 -6.90
N PRO A 181 -2.09 33.20 -7.17
CA PRO A 181 -0.81 33.12 -7.87
C PRO A 181 0.17 32.22 -7.12
N LEU A 182 0.93 31.43 -7.85
CA LEU A 182 2.02 30.62 -7.32
C LEU A 182 3.35 31.26 -7.67
N THR A 183 4.29 31.22 -6.74
CA THR A 183 5.66 31.64 -6.98
C THR A 183 6.40 30.61 -7.83
N ASP A 184 7.50 31.01 -8.47
CA ASP A 184 8.37 30.08 -9.22
C ASP A 184 8.88 28.94 -8.35
N LYS A 185 9.13 29.20 -7.06
CA LYS A 185 9.58 28.21 -6.10
C LYS A 185 8.49 27.16 -5.81
N GLU A 186 7.25 27.59 -5.62
CA GLU A 186 6.09 26.71 -5.44
C GLU A 186 5.82 25.88 -6.71
N LEU A 187 5.92 26.47 -7.87
CA LEU A 187 5.80 25.77 -9.15
C LEU A 187 6.91 24.73 -9.32
N GLN A 188 8.16 25.07 -8.95
CA GLN A 188 9.27 24.12 -9.04
C GLN A 188 9.09 22.97 -8.05
N TYR A 189 8.52 23.21 -6.87
CA TYR A 189 8.14 22.17 -5.92
C TYR A 189 7.18 21.17 -6.56
N CYS A 190 6.06 21.64 -7.11
CA CYS A 190 5.06 20.81 -7.80
C CYS A 190 5.67 20.03 -8.98
N ILE A 191 6.54 20.65 -9.76
CA ILE A 191 7.24 20.00 -10.89
C ILE A 191 8.11 18.85 -10.39
N ASN A 192 8.89 19.07 -9.34
CA ASN A 192 9.83 18.08 -8.85
C ASN A 192 9.13 16.83 -8.29
N ASP A 193 7.96 16.98 -7.69
CA ASP A 193 7.22 15.86 -7.10
C ASP A 193 6.82 14.82 -8.17
N VAL A 194 6.29 15.25 -9.29
CA VAL A 194 5.96 14.32 -10.39
C VAL A 194 7.19 13.87 -11.16
N LEU A 195 8.26 14.67 -11.22
CA LEU A 195 9.51 14.29 -11.88
C LEU A 195 10.25 13.18 -11.14
N VAL A 196 10.27 13.19 -9.80
CA VAL A 196 10.85 12.11 -9.00
C VAL A 196 10.16 10.79 -9.33
N VAL A 197 8.82 10.78 -9.35
CA VAL A 197 8.05 9.56 -9.71
C VAL A 197 8.34 9.14 -11.15
N SER A 198 8.31 10.08 -12.10
CA SER A 198 8.57 9.81 -13.52
C SER A 198 9.97 9.24 -13.74
N ALA A 199 11.00 9.81 -13.10
CA ALA A 199 12.38 9.37 -13.17
C ALA A 199 12.54 7.94 -12.62
N TYR A 200 11.96 7.65 -11.44
CA TYR A 200 12.01 6.33 -10.85
C TYR A 200 11.35 5.25 -11.74
N ILE A 201 10.16 5.54 -12.26
CA ILE A 201 9.47 4.59 -13.15
C ILE A 201 10.25 4.38 -14.45
N LYS A 202 10.93 5.41 -14.94
CA LYS A 202 11.81 5.29 -16.11
C LYS A 202 12.98 4.34 -15.85
N GLU A 203 13.64 4.46 -14.70
CA GLU A 203 14.68 3.51 -14.29
C GLU A 203 14.13 2.08 -14.16
N CYS A 204 12.94 1.93 -13.56
CA CYS A 204 12.28 0.62 -13.49
C CYS A 204 11.97 0.04 -14.88
N CYS A 205 11.48 0.85 -15.83
CA CYS A 205 11.22 0.39 -17.19
C CYS A 205 12.49 -0.10 -17.88
N GLU A 206 13.61 0.60 -17.70
CA GLU A 206 14.90 0.22 -18.27
C GLU A 206 15.43 -1.10 -17.65
N GLN A 207 15.28 -1.27 -16.33
CA GLN A 207 15.69 -2.50 -15.64
C GLN A 207 14.83 -3.70 -16.02
N GLU A 208 13.53 -3.50 -16.13
CA GLU A 208 12.54 -4.53 -16.39
C GLU A 208 12.32 -4.82 -17.89
N GLY A 209 12.78 -3.93 -18.75
CA GLY A 209 12.64 -3.98 -20.19
C GLY A 209 11.37 -3.33 -20.75
N ASN A 210 10.29 -3.24 -19.98
CA ASN A 210 9.08 -2.50 -20.35
C ASN A 210 8.18 -2.23 -19.14
N ILE A 211 7.18 -1.34 -19.34
CA ILE A 211 6.28 -0.87 -18.29
C ILE A 211 5.35 -1.96 -17.73
N THR A 212 5.02 -2.99 -18.52
CA THR A 212 4.10 -4.06 -18.09
C THR A 212 4.72 -5.01 -17.08
N ARG A 213 6.04 -5.02 -16.98
CA ARG A 213 6.80 -5.89 -16.08
C ARG A 213 7.01 -5.29 -14.69
N ILE A 214 6.72 -3.99 -14.52
CA ILE A 214 6.76 -3.35 -13.21
C ILE A 214 5.60 -3.87 -12.36
N PRO A 215 5.86 -4.50 -11.20
CA PRO A 215 4.79 -5.01 -10.35
C PRO A 215 4.03 -3.86 -9.66
N LEU A 216 2.85 -4.15 -9.12
CA LEU A 216 2.05 -3.16 -8.39
C LEU A 216 2.60 -2.83 -7.00
N THR A 217 3.40 -3.72 -6.42
CA THR A 217 3.89 -3.61 -5.03
C THR A 217 5.33 -4.08 -4.91
N ALA A 218 6.05 -3.60 -3.90
CA ALA A 218 7.39 -4.07 -3.57
C ALA A 218 7.47 -5.60 -3.41
N THR A 219 6.47 -6.19 -2.77
CA THR A 219 6.38 -7.66 -2.60
C THR A 219 6.21 -8.42 -3.93
N GLY A 220 5.77 -7.74 -4.99
CA GLY A 220 5.68 -8.31 -6.33
C GLY A 220 7.05 -8.71 -6.91
N TYR A 221 8.09 -7.93 -6.64
CA TYR A 221 9.47 -8.27 -6.99
C TYR A 221 9.94 -9.51 -6.24
N CYS A 222 9.70 -9.57 -4.92
CA CYS A 222 10.06 -10.73 -4.10
C CYS A 222 9.35 -12.00 -4.59
N ARG A 223 8.04 -11.92 -4.85
CA ARG A 223 7.27 -13.06 -5.37
C ARG A 223 7.80 -13.54 -6.72
N ARG A 224 8.16 -12.63 -7.62
CA ARG A 224 8.72 -13.00 -8.92
C ARG A 224 10.08 -13.68 -8.76
N TYR A 225 10.94 -13.15 -7.88
CA TYR A 225 12.24 -13.75 -7.57
C TYR A 225 12.10 -15.15 -6.98
N VAL A 226 11.25 -15.32 -5.97
CA VAL A 226 10.98 -16.62 -5.33
C VAL A 226 10.42 -17.61 -6.35
N ARG A 227 9.43 -17.21 -7.13
CA ARG A 227 8.86 -18.08 -8.19
C ARG A 227 9.92 -18.50 -9.20
N HIS A 228 10.77 -17.58 -9.64
CA HIS A 228 11.85 -17.91 -10.57
C HIS A 228 12.79 -18.96 -9.98
N ASN A 229 13.28 -18.75 -8.77
CA ASN A 229 14.23 -19.65 -8.15
C ASN A 229 13.62 -21.01 -7.73
N CYS A 230 12.38 -21.00 -7.25
CA CYS A 230 11.72 -22.25 -6.83
C CYS A 230 11.16 -23.08 -7.98
N LEU A 231 10.63 -22.42 -9.04
CA LEU A 231 9.88 -23.13 -10.08
C LEU A 231 10.60 -23.21 -11.43
N TYR A 232 11.39 -22.19 -11.81
CA TYR A 232 11.93 -22.10 -13.17
C TYR A 232 13.43 -22.43 -13.29
N LYS A 233 14.15 -22.41 -12.19
CA LYS A 233 15.57 -22.76 -12.18
C LYS A 233 15.74 -24.27 -12.37
N GLY A 234 16.43 -24.72 -13.41
CA GLY A 234 16.65 -26.14 -13.69
C GLY A 234 15.95 -26.68 -14.96
N GLY A 235 15.35 -25.78 -15.76
CA GLY A 235 14.76 -26.16 -17.05
C GLY A 235 13.30 -26.55 -17.00
N LYS A 236 12.71 -26.90 -18.16
CA LYS A 236 11.26 -27.10 -18.32
C LYS A 236 10.71 -28.27 -17.50
N LYS A 237 11.39 -29.41 -17.51
CA LYS A 237 10.97 -30.61 -16.75
C LYS A 237 10.95 -30.34 -15.25
N HIS A 238 12.02 -29.74 -14.73
CA HIS A 238 12.12 -29.36 -13.33
C HIS A 238 11.02 -28.38 -12.93
N LYS A 239 10.72 -27.41 -13.80
CA LYS A 239 9.62 -26.46 -13.59
C LYS A 239 8.28 -27.16 -13.39
N GLU A 240 7.93 -28.12 -14.23
CA GLU A 240 6.67 -28.86 -14.14
C GLU A 240 6.59 -29.67 -12.84
N GLU A 241 7.65 -30.37 -12.48
CA GLU A 241 7.72 -31.16 -11.24
C GLU A 241 7.60 -30.28 -9.99
N GLN A 242 8.33 -29.18 -9.90
CA GLN A 242 8.31 -28.28 -8.77
C GLN A 242 6.98 -27.51 -8.71
N PHE A 243 6.45 -27.07 -9.85
CA PHE A 243 5.13 -26.43 -9.88
C PHE A 243 4.06 -27.36 -9.33
N ASN A 244 4.00 -28.59 -9.78
CA ASN A 244 3.00 -29.56 -9.32
C ASN A 244 3.15 -29.85 -7.83
N LYS A 245 4.37 -30.03 -7.35
CA LYS A 245 4.65 -30.23 -5.92
C LYS A 245 4.13 -29.08 -5.07
N TYR A 246 4.53 -27.86 -5.35
CA TYR A 246 4.12 -26.70 -4.55
C TYR A 246 2.66 -26.34 -4.74
N HIS A 247 2.11 -26.52 -5.93
CA HIS A 247 0.68 -26.30 -6.21
C HIS A 247 -0.19 -27.26 -5.39
N THR A 248 0.14 -28.55 -5.38
CA THR A 248 -0.57 -29.57 -4.59
C THR A 248 -0.50 -29.23 -3.10
N LEU A 249 0.69 -28.88 -2.59
CA LEU A 249 0.86 -28.48 -1.19
C LEU A 249 0.00 -27.24 -0.85
N MET A 250 0.01 -26.20 -1.69
CA MET A 250 -0.80 -25.01 -1.45
C MET A 250 -2.30 -25.29 -1.49
N LEU A 251 -2.74 -26.19 -2.35
CA LEU A 251 -4.15 -26.60 -2.43
C LEU A 251 -4.56 -27.38 -1.18
N SER A 252 -3.69 -28.25 -0.66
CA SER A 252 -3.98 -29.04 0.55
C SER A 252 -4.12 -28.17 1.80
N MET A 253 -3.45 -27.02 1.83
CA MET A 253 -3.51 -26.04 2.94
C MET A 253 -4.51 -24.90 2.71
N GLN A 254 -5.30 -24.94 1.65
CA GLN A 254 -6.23 -23.87 1.34
C GLN A 254 -7.33 -23.78 2.40
N ILE A 255 -7.60 -22.58 2.88
CA ILE A 255 -8.74 -22.27 3.76
C ILE A 255 -10.03 -22.63 3.03
N GLN A 256 -10.89 -23.44 3.64
CA GLN A 256 -12.06 -24.00 2.98
C GLN A 256 -13.35 -23.23 3.27
N ASP A 257 -13.44 -22.62 4.45
CA ASP A 257 -14.65 -21.91 4.84
C ASP A 257 -14.36 -20.64 5.64
N VAL A 258 -15.44 -19.89 5.89
CA VAL A 258 -15.37 -18.61 6.60
C VAL A 258 -15.07 -18.77 8.09
N GLU A 259 -15.52 -19.84 8.71
CA GLU A 259 -15.28 -20.08 10.14
C GLU A 259 -13.82 -20.44 10.39
N GLU A 260 -13.23 -21.29 9.58
CA GLU A 260 -11.80 -21.57 9.59
C GLU A 260 -10.98 -20.28 9.45
N TYR A 261 -11.33 -19.42 8.48
CA TYR A 261 -10.69 -18.12 8.32
C TYR A 261 -10.81 -17.24 9.56
N LYS A 262 -11.98 -17.18 10.17
CA LYS A 262 -12.21 -16.39 11.40
C LYS A 262 -11.40 -16.91 12.58
N GLN A 263 -11.29 -18.24 12.73
CA GLN A 263 -10.49 -18.87 13.78
C GLN A 263 -9.01 -18.55 13.61
N LEU A 264 -8.45 -18.74 12.41
CA LEU A 264 -7.07 -18.39 12.08
C LEU A 264 -6.78 -16.91 12.32
N LYS A 265 -7.68 -16.03 11.89
CA LYS A 265 -7.54 -14.59 12.10
C LYS A 265 -7.62 -14.20 13.58
N ARG A 266 -8.42 -14.90 14.37
CA ARG A 266 -8.52 -14.69 15.82
C ARG A 266 -7.28 -15.20 16.54
N ALA A 267 -6.76 -16.36 16.18
CA ALA A 267 -5.53 -16.92 16.75
C ALA A 267 -4.28 -16.09 16.42
N PHE A 268 -4.29 -15.39 15.28
CA PHE A 268 -3.17 -14.53 14.90
C PHE A 268 -2.98 -13.39 15.90
N MET A 269 -1.78 -13.29 16.47
CA MET A 269 -1.36 -12.21 17.36
C MET A 269 -0.11 -11.54 16.79
N GLY A 270 -0.16 -10.21 16.65
CA GLY A 270 1.02 -9.40 16.34
C GLY A 270 1.90 -9.19 17.57
N GLY A 271 3.02 -8.49 17.39
CA GLY A 271 3.86 -8.06 18.50
C GLY A 271 3.06 -7.28 19.55
N PHE A 272 3.37 -7.49 20.81
CA PHE A 272 2.76 -6.75 21.91
C PHE A 272 3.38 -5.36 22.00
N THR A 273 2.59 -4.35 21.62
CA THR A 273 2.99 -2.95 21.71
C THR A 273 2.14 -2.25 22.78
N HIS A 274 2.77 -1.61 23.74
CA HIS A 274 2.10 -0.84 24.79
C HIS A 274 3.03 0.24 25.35
N ALA A 275 2.44 1.28 25.93
CA ALA A 275 3.17 2.24 26.75
C ALA A 275 3.09 1.83 28.22
N ALA A 276 4.16 2.06 28.97
CA ALA A 276 4.11 1.87 30.41
C ALA A 276 3.20 2.96 31.04
N ALA A 277 2.13 2.54 31.70
CA ALA A 277 1.12 3.46 32.25
C ALA A 277 1.73 4.52 33.19
N ASN A 278 2.70 4.11 33.99
CA ASN A 278 3.37 4.98 34.98
C ASN A 278 4.14 6.15 34.34
N TYR A 279 4.49 6.04 33.05
CA TYR A 279 5.26 7.04 32.32
C TYR A 279 4.46 7.71 31.21
N SER A 280 3.18 7.39 31.12
CA SER A 280 2.29 8.01 30.14
C SER A 280 2.20 9.52 30.42
N SER A 281 2.34 10.32 29.36
CA SER A 281 2.34 11.80 29.41
C SER A 281 3.59 12.45 30.08
N TYR A 282 4.61 11.69 30.39
CA TYR A 282 5.90 12.24 30.86
C TYR A 282 6.93 12.24 29.73
N THR A 283 7.79 13.24 29.71
CA THR A 283 9.00 13.23 28.90
C THR A 283 10.12 12.58 29.73
N LEU A 284 10.67 11.49 29.24
CA LEU A 284 11.78 10.79 29.87
C LEU A 284 13.08 11.17 29.16
N GLU A 285 14.11 11.47 30.00
CA GLU A 285 15.47 11.73 29.55
C GLU A 285 16.36 10.52 29.84
N ASN A 286 17.48 10.40 29.10
CA ASN A 286 18.45 9.30 29.23
C ASN A 286 17.82 7.91 29.03
N VAL A 287 17.05 7.76 27.97
CA VAL A 287 16.39 6.51 27.59
C VAL A 287 17.21 5.78 26.50
N ASP A 288 17.56 4.53 26.77
CA ASP A 288 18.18 3.66 25.78
C ASP A 288 17.10 2.93 24.95
N SER A 289 17.34 2.80 23.65
CA SER A 289 16.51 1.99 22.76
C SER A 289 17.23 0.71 22.38
N ILE A 290 16.60 -0.43 22.65
CA ILE A 290 17.12 -1.75 22.31
C ILE A 290 16.21 -2.39 21.26
N ASP A 291 16.80 -2.89 20.17
CA ASP A 291 16.08 -3.58 19.10
C ASP A 291 16.76 -4.91 18.74
N PHE A 292 15.95 -5.90 18.42
CA PHE A 292 16.44 -7.18 17.88
C PHE A 292 16.53 -7.10 16.36
N THR A 293 17.74 -7.04 15.83
CA THR A 293 17.97 -6.98 14.38
C THR A 293 17.30 -8.15 13.68
N SER A 294 16.37 -7.84 12.77
CA SER A 294 15.68 -8.84 11.94
C SER A 294 14.96 -9.95 12.74
N SER A 295 14.38 -9.63 13.90
CA SER A 295 13.69 -10.59 14.76
C SER A 295 12.68 -11.47 14.03
N TYR A 296 11.74 -10.86 13.28
CA TYR A 296 10.75 -11.64 12.48
C TYR A 296 11.40 -12.50 11.38
N PRO A 297 12.33 -12.00 10.55
CA PRO A 297 13.04 -12.85 9.59
C PRO A 297 13.80 -14.01 10.24
N TYR A 298 14.41 -13.80 11.41
CA TYR A 298 15.07 -14.86 12.15
C TYR A 298 14.11 -15.99 12.53
N VAL A 299 12.98 -15.64 13.15
CA VAL A 299 11.94 -16.63 13.53
C VAL A 299 11.38 -17.33 12.29
N MET A 300 11.14 -16.60 11.22
CA MET A 300 10.68 -17.19 9.94
C MET A 300 11.66 -18.21 9.35
N LEU A 301 12.95 -18.11 9.65
CA LEU A 301 13.98 -19.05 9.15
C LEU A 301 14.25 -20.19 10.12
N SER A 302 14.07 -19.98 11.43
CA SER A 302 14.38 -20.98 12.48
C SER A 302 13.20 -21.88 12.80
N GLU A 303 11.97 -21.40 12.66
CA GLU A 303 10.79 -22.13 13.08
C GLU A 303 10.19 -23.00 11.98
N LYS A 304 9.43 -24.00 12.41
CA LYS A 304 8.72 -24.91 11.50
C LYS A 304 7.47 -24.26 10.92
N TYR A 305 7.14 -24.64 9.69
CA TYR A 305 5.91 -24.22 9.02
C TYR A 305 4.97 -25.39 8.80
N PRO A 306 3.66 -25.18 8.82
CA PRO A 306 2.70 -26.22 8.48
C PRO A 306 2.91 -26.65 7.02
N MET A 307 3.01 -27.96 6.80
CA MET A 307 3.21 -28.56 5.47
C MET A 307 2.00 -29.34 4.99
N GLU A 308 0.99 -29.46 5.83
CA GLU A 308 -0.30 -30.09 5.53
C GLU A 308 -1.41 -29.41 6.34
N ARG A 309 -2.65 -29.70 5.98
CA ARG A 309 -3.80 -29.19 6.70
C ARG A 309 -3.87 -29.88 8.07
N PHE A 310 -4.25 -29.12 9.10
CA PHE A 310 -4.46 -29.61 10.44
C PHE A 310 -5.70 -30.53 10.53
N ASN A 311 -5.68 -31.44 11.50
CA ASN A 311 -6.84 -32.23 11.89
C ASN A 311 -7.58 -31.52 13.02
N ASP A 312 -8.89 -31.65 13.04
CA ASP A 312 -9.72 -31.17 14.13
C ASP A 312 -9.81 -32.22 15.22
N TYR A 313 -9.63 -31.82 16.45
CA TYR A 313 -9.83 -32.63 17.65
C TYR A 313 -10.84 -31.92 18.54
N GLU A 314 -11.79 -32.68 19.06
CA GLU A 314 -12.75 -32.23 20.06
C GLU A 314 -12.37 -32.84 21.43
N ASP A 315 -12.62 -32.06 22.48
CA ASP A 315 -12.45 -32.52 23.88
C ASP A 315 -11.04 -33.03 24.27
N CYS A 316 -10.00 -32.41 23.75
CA CYS A 316 -8.62 -32.67 24.18
C CYS A 316 -8.37 -32.08 25.57
N SER A 317 -7.70 -32.83 26.41
CA SER A 317 -7.18 -32.34 27.68
C SER A 317 -5.95 -31.42 27.46
N LEU A 318 -5.60 -30.65 28.48
CA LEU A 318 -4.39 -29.85 28.45
C LEU A 318 -3.14 -30.74 28.36
N ASP A 319 -3.14 -31.90 29.03
CA ASP A 319 -2.02 -32.83 29.02
C ASP A 319 -1.82 -33.43 27.62
N ASP A 320 -2.90 -33.79 26.91
CA ASP A 320 -2.82 -34.25 25.52
C ASP A 320 -2.17 -33.19 24.61
N ILE A 321 -2.54 -31.91 24.80
CA ILE A 321 -1.98 -30.78 24.02
C ILE A 321 -0.49 -30.63 24.34
N LEU A 322 -0.10 -30.69 25.60
CA LEU A 322 1.30 -30.56 26.02
C LEU A 322 2.17 -31.70 25.47
N ASP A 323 1.70 -32.93 25.56
CA ASP A 323 2.43 -34.11 25.06
C ASP A 323 2.64 -34.04 23.53
N MET A 324 1.63 -33.57 22.79
CA MET A 324 1.73 -33.42 21.33
C MET A 324 2.51 -32.16 20.89
N SER A 325 2.68 -31.18 21.78
CA SER A 325 3.28 -29.88 21.42
C SER A 325 4.76 -29.94 21.00
N GLU A 326 5.47 -31.04 21.35
CA GLU A 326 6.84 -31.24 20.88
C GLU A 326 6.91 -31.55 19.38
N GLN A 327 5.85 -32.14 18.81
CA GLN A 327 5.83 -32.58 17.40
C GLN A 327 4.97 -31.73 16.49
N TYR A 328 3.89 -31.16 17.02
CA TYR A 328 2.86 -30.46 16.25
C TYR A 328 2.67 -29.02 16.72
N ALA A 329 2.25 -28.16 15.80
CA ALA A 329 1.74 -26.84 16.13
C ALA A 329 0.22 -26.93 16.34
N PHE A 330 -0.27 -26.21 17.33
CA PHE A 330 -1.69 -26.24 17.71
C PHE A 330 -2.33 -24.87 17.55
N MET A 331 -3.60 -24.91 17.18
CA MET A 331 -4.54 -23.83 17.40
C MET A 331 -5.67 -24.37 18.28
N TYR A 332 -5.86 -23.77 19.43
CA TYR A 332 -6.87 -24.23 20.38
C TYR A 332 -7.78 -23.10 20.84
N LYS A 333 -8.99 -23.46 21.23
CA LYS A 333 -9.96 -22.58 21.88
C LYS A 333 -10.06 -23.00 23.33
N LEU A 334 -9.78 -22.08 24.24
CA LEU A 334 -9.87 -22.32 25.68
C LEU A 334 -11.15 -21.68 26.25
N ILE A 335 -11.72 -22.33 27.23
CA ILE A 335 -12.65 -21.75 28.18
C ILE A 335 -11.86 -21.60 29.48
N LEU A 336 -11.74 -20.37 29.94
CA LEU A 336 -11.05 -20.02 31.17
C LEU A 336 -12.08 -19.53 32.17
N VAL A 337 -11.98 -19.95 33.41
CA VAL A 337 -12.91 -19.59 34.50
C VAL A 337 -12.07 -18.97 35.63
N ASP A 338 -12.60 -17.98 36.29
CA ASP A 338 -11.96 -17.30 37.43
C ASP A 338 -10.53 -16.81 37.10
N VAL A 339 -10.40 -16.13 35.96
CA VAL A 339 -9.12 -15.61 35.48
C VAL A 339 -8.66 -14.45 36.35
N GLU A 340 -7.45 -14.55 36.93
CA GLU A 340 -6.79 -13.48 37.64
C GLU A 340 -5.30 -13.51 37.40
N LEU A 341 -4.67 -12.33 37.27
CA LEU A 341 -3.21 -12.26 37.16
C LEU A 341 -2.54 -12.76 38.41
N LYS A 342 -1.60 -13.72 38.26
CA LYS A 342 -0.74 -14.18 39.35
C LYS A 342 0.10 -13.06 39.95
N ASP A 343 0.62 -12.19 39.08
CA ASP A 343 1.39 -11.01 39.45
C ASP A 343 0.64 -9.76 38.96
N PRO A 344 0.04 -8.96 39.87
CA PRO A 344 -0.64 -7.73 39.50
C PRO A 344 0.27 -6.69 38.84
N HIS A 345 1.59 -6.84 38.97
CA HIS A 345 2.59 -5.97 38.37
C HIS A 345 3.13 -6.51 37.04
N ASN A 346 2.61 -7.64 36.55
CA ASN A 346 3.02 -8.17 35.25
C ASN A 346 2.73 -7.15 34.15
N PRO A 347 3.75 -6.58 33.50
CA PRO A 347 3.57 -5.56 32.45
C PRO A 347 2.99 -6.17 31.15
N MET A 348 2.97 -7.49 31.02
CA MET A 348 2.58 -8.19 29.82
C MET A 348 1.56 -9.33 30.06
N PRO A 349 0.32 -9.03 30.45
CA PRO A 349 -0.70 -10.05 30.61
C PRO A 349 -0.94 -10.82 29.31
N ALA A 350 -1.05 -12.15 29.38
CA ALA A 350 -1.08 -13.01 28.22
C ALA A 350 -2.39 -12.89 27.40
N LEU A 351 -3.53 -12.69 28.07
CA LEU A 351 -4.84 -12.73 27.45
C LEU A 351 -5.21 -11.39 26.80
N GLN A 352 -5.44 -11.41 25.49
CA GLN A 352 -5.86 -10.25 24.72
C GLN A 352 -7.39 -10.21 24.60
N TYR A 353 -8.01 -9.15 25.12
CA TYR A 353 -9.46 -8.99 25.13
C TYR A 353 -10.09 -9.08 23.73
N SER A 354 -9.48 -8.47 22.73
CA SER A 354 -9.96 -8.51 21.34
C SER A 354 -9.95 -9.90 20.69
N LYS A 355 -9.28 -10.88 21.32
CA LYS A 355 -9.22 -12.28 20.84
C LYS A 355 -10.22 -13.18 21.53
N CYS A 356 -10.87 -12.72 22.58
CA CYS A 356 -11.92 -13.47 23.25
C CYS A 356 -13.21 -13.46 22.43
N THR A 357 -13.94 -14.59 22.45
CA THR A 357 -15.29 -14.68 21.86
C THR A 357 -16.37 -14.17 22.81
N SER A 358 -16.15 -14.41 24.10
CA SER A 358 -16.97 -13.89 25.19
C SER A 358 -16.07 -13.61 26.39
N CYS A 359 -16.45 -12.68 27.22
CA CYS A 359 -15.73 -12.36 28.44
C CYS A 359 -16.72 -11.76 29.42
N VAL A 360 -16.81 -12.33 30.62
CA VAL A 360 -17.74 -11.91 31.65
C VAL A 360 -16.98 -11.09 32.70
N ASN A 361 -17.54 -9.93 33.08
CA ASN A 361 -16.98 -9.02 34.07
C ASN A 361 -15.46 -8.70 33.89
N PRO A 362 -14.97 -8.41 32.69
CA PRO A 362 -13.54 -8.23 32.49
C PRO A 362 -13.01 -6.93 33.10
N ILE A 363 -11.89 -7.01 33.80
CA ILE A 363 -11.03 -5.88 34.08
C ILE A 363 -9.92 -5.89 33.03
N VAL A 364 -9.85 -4.82 32.24
CA VAL A 364 -8.96 -4.74 31.07
C VAL A 364 -8.07 -3.51 31.21
N ASP A 365 -6.79 -3.71 30.97
CA ASP A 365 -5.81 -2.63 30.82
C ASP A 365 -5.04 -2.85 29.50
N ASN A 366 -4.86 -1.76 28.72
CA ASN A 366 -4.14 -1.79 27.44
C ASN A 366 -4.59 -2.92 26.49
N GLY A 367 -5.88 -3.25 26.49
CA GLY A 367 -6.44 -4.35 25.71
C GLY A 367 -6.10 -5.76 26.22
N ARG A 368 -5.54 -5.87 27.41
CA ARG A 368 -5.22 -7.16 28.08
C ARG A 368 -6.13 -7.38 29.28
N ILE A 369 -6.54 -8.61 29.48
CA ILE A 369 -7.39 -9.01 30.60
C ILE A 369 -6.52 -9.21 31.83
N LEU A 370 -6.88 -8.47 32.89
CA LEU A 370 -6.28 -8.61 34.21
C LEU A 370 -7.07 -9.57 35.09
N LYS A 371 -8.40 -9.54 34.95
CA LYS A 371 -9.35 -10.39 35.69
C LYS A 371 -10.61 -10.58 34.84
N ALA A 372 -11.22 -11.75 34.91
CA ALA A 372 -12.52 -12.06 34.33
C ALA A 372 -13.13 -13.30 35.04
N ASP A 373 -14.47 -13.40 35.01
CA ASP A 373 -15.21 -14.55 35.52
C ASP A 373 -15.28 -15.70 34.51
#